data_06e9a13e2691897e2b0c12db2453a115
#
_entry.id   06e9a13e2691897e2b0c12db2453a115
#
_cell.length_a   1.000
_cell.length_b   1.000
_cell.length_c   1.000
_cell.angle_alpha   90.00
_cell.angle_beta   90.00
_cell.angle_gamma   90.00
#
_symmetry.space_group_name_H-M   'P 1'
#
loop_
_entity.id
_entity.type
_entity.pdbx_description
1 polymer ?
#
loop_
_entity_poly.entity_id
_entity_poly.type
_entity_poly.pdbx_seq_one_letter_code
_entity_poly.pdbx_strand_id
1 'polypeptide(L)'
;MSADIQDEAHPFDEAFGRAVDLGNQIADNDDKADLWDIADGLLAGAVQYWLYTRQPCGDPRCEDCLAIGTAEARMAELRRLVEQFSTESQYFHAPTDSNVGRA
;
A
#
# COMPACT_ATOMS: atom_id res chain seq x y z
N MET A 1 -8.59 -11.58 -28.67
CA MET A 1 -8.35 -11.74 -27.98
C MET A 1 -8.47 -10.89 -27.01
N SER A 2 -9.26 -10.87 -26.53
CA SER A 2 -9.47 -9.94 -25.64
C SER A 2 -8.72 -10.13 -24.43
N ALA A 3 -8.31 -11.20 -24.30
CA ALA A 3 -7.61 -11.46 -23.15
C ALA A 3 -6.63 -10.42 -22.89
N ASP A 4 -6.05 -10.04 -23.86
CA ASP A 4 -5.04 -9.13 -23.65
C ASP A 4 -5.58 -7.93 -23.08
N ILE A 5 -6.73 -7.72 -23.23
CA ILE A 5 -7.18 -6.56 -22.75
C ILE A 5 -7.01 -6.46 -21.32
N GLN A 6 -7.31 -7.45 -20.65
CA GLN A 6 -7.24 -7.35 -19.32
C GLN A 6 -5.90 -7.24 -18.91
N ASP A 7 -5.10 -7.49 -19.69
CA ASP A 7 -3.79 -7.42 -19.33
C ASP A 7 -3.52 -6.09 -18.96
N GLU A 8 -4.23 -5.26 -19.48
CA GLU A 8 -3.98 -4.05 -19.17
C GLU A 8 -4.48 -3.84 -17.90
N ALA A 9 -4.85 -4.81 -17.27
CA ALA A 9 -5.20 -4.69 -15.96
C ALA A 9 -4.28 -3.76 -15.31
N HIS A 10 -4.74 -3.07 -14.42
CA HIS A 10 -4.00 -2.01 -13.85
C HIS A 10 -2.88 -2.52 -13.00
N PRO A 11 -1.70 -1.94 -13.14
CA PRO A 11 -0.58 -2.31 -12.29
C PRO A 11 -0.91 -2.19 -10.81
N PHE A 12 -1.81 -1.27 -10.45
CA PHE A 12 -2.23 -1.14 -9.06
C PHE A 12 -2.86 -2.46 -8.58
N ASP A 13 -3.78 -3.00 -9.35
CA ASP A 13 -4.48 -4.20 -8.92
C ASP A 13 -3.55 -5.40 -8.89
N GLU A 14 -2.64 -5.47 -9.82
CA GLU A 14 -1.68 -6.56 -9.84
C GLU A 14 -0.77 -6.49 -8.64
N ALA A 15 -0.25 -5.31 -8.32
CA ALA A 15 0.65 -5.16 -7.18
C ALA A 15 -0.08 -5.46 -5.88
N PHE A 16 -1.33 -4.99 -5.77
CA PHE A 16 -2.14 -5.25 -4.59
C PHE A 16 -2.28 -6.76 -4.39
N GLY A 17 -2.71 -7.46 -5.44
CA GLY A 17 -2.93 -8.91 -5.32
C GLY A 17 -1.66 -9.67 -5.02
N ARG A 18 -0.55 -9.28 -5.65
CA ARG A 18 0.71 -9.97 -5.42
C ARG A 18 1.24 -9.72 -4.01
N ALA A 19 1.01 -8.53 -3.45
CA ALA A 19 1.46 -8.26 -2.10
C ALA A 19 0.70 -9.15 -1.10
N VAL A 20 -0.61 -9.28 -1.28
CA VAL A 20 -1.40 -10.14 -0.41
C VAL A 20 -0.97 -11.59 -0.57
N ASP A 21 -0.75 -12.02 -1.82
CA ASP A 21 -0.32 -13.39 -2.07
C ASP A 21 1.05 -13.66 -1.45
N LEU A 22 1.96 -12.71 -1.50
CA LEU A 22 3.27 -12.89 -0.91
C LEU A 22 3.15 -13.09 0.60
N GLY A 23 2.32 -12.30 1.25
CA GLY A 23 2.12 -12.46 2.68
C GLY A 23 1.56 -13.84 3.00
N ASN A 24 0.60 -14.30 2.21
CA ASN A 24 0.03 -15.64 2.42
C ASN A 24 1.07 -16.72 2.19
N GLN A 25 1.92 -16.56 1.17
CA GLN A 25 2.94 -17.56 0.90
C GLN A 25 3.95 -17.66 2.03
N ILE A 26 4.36 -16.51 2.58
CA ILE A 26 5.31 -16.53 3.68
C ILE A 26 4.68 -17.21 4.89
N ALA A 27 3.43 -16.91 5.16
CA ALA A 27 2.75 -17.52 6.30
C ALA A 27 2.59 -19.04 6.10
N ASP A 28 2.28 -19.44 4.87
CA ASP A 28 2.07 -20.85 4.59
C ASP A 28 3.37 -21.64 4.68
N ASN A 29 4.49 -21.02 4.35
CA ASN A 29 5.77 -21.72 4.35
C ASN A 29 6.42 -21.80 5.72
N ASP A 30 5.94 -21.03 6.69
CA ASP A 30 6.54 -21.04 8.01
C ASP A 30 5.42 -20.92 9.03
N ASP A 31 4.97 -22.02 9.55
CA ASP A 31 3.83 -22.03 10.46
C ASP A 31 4.15 -21.38 11.80
N LYS A 32 5.41 -21.05 12.05
CA LYS A 32 5.78 -20.37 13.27
C LYS A 32 5.92 -18.88 13.05
N ALA A 33 5.74 -18.41 11.83
CA ALA A 33 5.91 -17.00 11.56
C ALA A 33 4.75 -16.21 12.17
N ASP A 34 5.09 -15.06 12.73
CA ASP A 34 4.10 -14.20 13.31
C ASP A 34 3.46 -13.39 12.19
N LEU A 35 2.17 -13.50 12.05
CA LEU A 35 1.47 -12.80 10.97
C LEU A 35 1.63 -11.29 11.08
N TRP A 36 1.73 -10.76 12.28
CA TRP A 36 1.90 -9.32 12.44
C TRP A 36 3.27 -8.89 11.91
N ASP A 37 4.30 -9.70 12.14
CA ASP A 37 5.62 -9.39 11.61
C ASP A 37 5.61 -9.44 10.09
N ILE A 38 4.92 -10.39 9.50
CA ILE A 38 4.84 -10.48 8.05
C ILE A 38 4.14 -9.24 7.52
N ALA A 39 3.03 -8.85 8.14
CA ALA A 39 2.28 -7.68 7.69
C ALA A 39 3.12 -6.42 7.80
N ASP A 40 3.82 -6.26 8.92
CA ASP A 40 4.65 -5.07 9.11
C ASP A 40 5.79 -5.03 8.10
N GLY A 41 6.36 -6.19 7.80
CA GLY A 41 7.43 -6.26 6.81
C GLY A 41 6.93 -5.90 5.42
N LEU A 42 5.75 -6.38 5.05
CA LEU A 42 5.16 -6.03 3.76
C LEU A 42 4.91 -4.53 3.68
N LEU A 43 4.39 -3.97 4.76
CA LEU A 43 4.13 -2.54 4.79
C LEU A 43 5.44 -1.75 4.66
N ALA A 44 6.46 -2.16 5.39
CA ALA A 44 7.74 -1.47 5.32
C ALA A 44 8.32 -1.54 3.91
N GLY A 45 8.21 -2.70 3.28
CA GLY A 45 8.69 -2.85 1.91
C GLY A 45 7.91 -1.99 0.93
N ALA A 46 6.60 -1.93 1.12
CA ALA A 46 5.76 -1.11 0.25
C ALA A 46 6.08 0.36 0.42
N VAL A 47 6.30 0.81 1.65
CA VAL A 47 6.65 2.20 1.92
C VAL A 47 7.99 2.53 1.25
N GLN A 48 8.96 1.64 1.38
CA GLN A 48 10.26 1.88 0.77
C GLN A 48 10.14 1.98 -0.74
N TYR A 49 9.40 1.08 -1.36
CA TYR A 49 9.23 1.10 -2.80
C TYR A 49 8.50 2.37 -3.24
N TRP A 50 7.46 2.75 -2.48
CA TRP A 50 6.69 3.94 -2.80
C TRP A 50 7.59 5.18 -2.75
N LEU A 51 8.41 5.30 -1.70
CA LEU A 51 9.32 6.44 -1.58
C LEU A 51 10.36 6.42 -2.69
N TYR A 52 10.82 5.23 -3.08
CA TYR A 52 11.78 5.11 -4.17
C TYR A 52 11.18 5.68 -5.45
N THR A 53 9.91 5.42 -5.72
CA THR A 53 9.28 5.90 -6.95
C THR A 53 8.92 7.38 -6.89
N ARG A 54 8.98 7.99 -5.71
CA ARG A 54 8.60 9.39 -5.53
C ARG A 54 9.81 10.30 -5.34
N GLN A 55 10.96 9.93 -5.87
CA GLN A 55 12.11 10.79 -5.77
C GLN A 55 11.99 11.91 -6.80
N PRO A 56 12.16 13.16 -6.40
CA PRO A 56 12.00 14.26 -7.33
C PRO A 56 13.15 14.30 -8.34
N CYS A 57 12.90 14.87 -9.49
CA CYS A 57 13.90 14.89 -10.56
C CYS A 57 14.99 15.93 -10.36
N GLY A 58 14.81 16.80 -9.40
CA GLY A 58 15.84 17.81 -9.15
C GLY A 58 15.60 19.12 -9.87
N ASP A 59 14.67 19.18 -10.80
CA ASP A 59 14.38 20.41 -11.51
C ASP A 59 13.33 21.18 -10.71
N PRO A 60 13.66 22.33 -10.17
CA PRO A 60 12.71 23.08 -9.34
C PRO A 60 11.48 23.56 -10.12
N ARG A 61 11.52 23.50 -11.44
CA ARG A 61 10.36 23.93 -12.21
C ARG A 61 9.48 22.76 -12.62
N CYS A 62 9.83 21.55 -12.20
CA CYS A 62 9.04 20.39 -12.61
C CYS A 62 7.75 20.38 -11.82
N GLU A 63 6.63 20.54 -12.49
CA GLU A 63 5.35 20.58 -11.81
C GLU A 63 4.95 19.20 -11.28
N ASP A 64 5.38 18.16 -11.95
CA ASP A 64 5.05 16.84 -11.51
C ASP A 64 5.69 16.51 -10.16
N CYS A 65 6.79 17.17 -9.84
CA CYS A 65 7.49 16.91 -8.60
C CYS A 65 7.11 17.84 -7.47
N LEU A 66 6.23 18.81 -7.73
CA LEU A 66 5.89 19.77 -6.68
C LEU A 66 5.28 19.10 -5.47
N ALA A 67 4.38 18.17 -5.67
CA ALA A 67 3.66 17.56 -4.57
C ALA A 67 4.52 16.59 -3.77
N ILE A 68 5.70 16.23 -4.29
CA ILE A 68 6.56 15.28 -3.62
C ILE A 68 7.98 15.81 -3.49
N GLY A 69 8.13 17.12 -3.60
CA GLY A 69 9.47 17.71 -3.67
C GLY A 69 10.24 17.74 -2.36
N THR A 70 9.56 17.56 -1.24
CA THR A 70 10.23 17.55 0.06
C THR A 70 9.83 16.30 0.81
N ALA A 71 10.61 15.93 1.82
CA ALA A 71 10.27 14.79 2.65
C ALA A 71 8.92 14.97 3.31
N GLU A 72 8.61 16.21 3.72
CA GLU A 72 7.33 16.47 4.35
C GLU A 72 6.19 16.31 3.37
N ALA A 73 6.36 16.76 2.14
CA ALA A 73 5.33 16.63 1.12
C ALA A 73 5.11 15.15 0.78
N ARG A 74 6.20 14.39 0.68
CA ARG A 74 6.07 12.96 0.40
C ARG A 74 5.34 12.24 1.53
N MET A 75 5.65 12.62 2.77
CA MET A 75 4.99 11.99 3.91
C MET A 75 3.50 12.34 3.93
N ALA A 76 3.15 13.58 3.62
CA ALA A 76 1.75 13.98 3.61
C ALA A 76 0.96 13.19 2.57
N GLU A 77 1.55 13.00 1.40
CA GLU A 77 0.89 12.23 0.35
C GLU A 77 0.77 10.76 0.75
N LEU A 78 1.81 10.20 1.35
CA LEU A 78 1.78 8.82 1.80
C LEU A 78 0.69 8.63 2.85
N ARG A 79 0.58 9.55 3.80
CA ARG A 79 -0.46 9.46 4.81
C ARG A 79 -1.85 9.50 4.19
N ARG A 80 -2.05 10.37 3.21
CA ARG A 80 -3.33 10.48 2.54
C ARG A 80 -3.70 9.16 1.87
N LEU A 81 -2.73 8.54 1.20
CA LEU A 81 -2.99 7.28 0.52
C LEU A 81 -3.26 6.15 1.52
N VAL A 82 -2.48 6.10 2.60
CA VAL A 82 -2.68 5.06 3.60
C VAL A 82 -4.06 5.21 4.22
N GLU A 83 -4.50 6.44 4.50
CA GLU A 83 -5.83 6.64 5.04
C GLU A 83 -6.89 6.20 4.05
N GLN A 84 -6.72 6.57 2.80
CA GLN A 84 -7.69 6.19 1.77
C GLN A 84 -7.79 4.68 1.65
N PHE A 85 -6.65 4.01 1.51
CA PHE A 85 -6.65 2.56 1.33
C PHE A 85 -7.18 1.84 2.56
N SER A 86 -6.90 2.39 3.74
CA SER A 86 -7.39 1.78 4.96
C SER A 86 -8.90 1.84 5.02
N THR A 87 -9.47 3.02 4.77
CA THR A 87 -10.92 3.17 4.88
C THR A 87 -11.66 2.39 3.80
N GLU A 88 -10.99 2.13 2.67
CA GLU A 88 -11.62 1.36 1.60
C GLU A 88 -11.46 -0.14 1.78
N SER A 89 -10.68 -0.57 2.76
CA SER A 89 -10.44 -2.00 2.94
C SER A 89 -11.61 -2.67 3.65
N GLN A 90 -11.94 -3.86 3.21
CA GLN A 90 -13.00 -4.63 3.86
C GLN A 90 -12.61 -4.99 5.30
N TYR A 91 -11.34 -4.85 5.65
CA TYR A 91 -10.87 -5.18 6.99
C TYR A 91 -10.70 -3.96 7.87
N PHE A 92 -11.10 -2.77 7.40
CA PHE A 92 -10.93 -1.56 8.18
C PHE A 92 -11.71 -1.64 9.49
N HIS A 93 -12.94 -2.12 9.43
CA HIS A 93 -13.75 -2.27 10.62
C HIS A 93 -13.73 -3.72 11.08
N ALA A 94 -13.60 -3.92 12.37
CA ALA A 94 -13.70 -5.25 12.95
C ALA A 94 -15.10 -5.41 13.55
N PRO A 95 -15.57 -6.63 13.71
CA PRO A 95 -16.92 -6.84 14.25
C PRO A 95 -17.14 -6.16 15.61
N THR A 96 -16.08 -6.06 16.41
CA THR A 96 -16.24 -5.46 17.74
C THR A 96 -16.26 -3.95 17.71
N ASP A 97 -15.87 -3.34 16.57
CA ASP A 97 -15.81 -1.89 16.52
C ASP A 97 -17.18 -1.25 16.72
N SER A 98 -18.22 -1.87 16.18
CA SER A 98 -19.52 -1.25 16.29
C SER A 98 -20.00 -1.28 17.73
N ASN A 99 -19.63 -2.28 18.50
CA ASN A 99 -20.02 -2.32 19.90
C ASN A 99 -19.30 -1.24 20.67
N VAL A 100 -18.04 -1.05 20.36
CA VAL A 100 -17.30 -0.02 21.03
C VAL A 100 -17.90 1.33 20.68
N GLY A 101 -18.25 1.52 19.46
CA GLY A 101 -18.79 2.79 19.06
C GLY A 101 -20.12 3.10 19.69
N ARG A 102 -20.80 2.07 20.23
CA ARG A 102 -22.02 2.35 20.83
C ARG A 102 -21.93 2.58 22.26
N ALA A 103 -20.83 2.23 22.83
CA ALA A 103 -20.66 2.45 24.24
C ALA A 103 -20.47 3.93 24.48
#